data_f59bd5470a4ee52608ae051d27b343fc
#
_entry.id   f59bd5470a4ee52608ae051d27b343fc
#
_cell.length_a   1.000
_cell.length_b   1.000
_cell.length_c   1.000
_cell.angle_alpha   90.00
_cell.angle_beta   90.00
_cell.angle_gamma   90.00
#
_symmetry.space_group_name_H-M   'P 1'
#
loop_
_entity.id
_entity.type
_entity.pdbx_description
1 polymer ?
#
loop_
_entity_poly.entity_id
_entity_poly.type
_entity_poly.pdbx_seq_one_letter_code
_entity_poly.pdbx_strand_id
1 'polypeptide(L)'
;MRPDLGRRLAADAQAALAAHADRYDVVFAIADGLSARAVQAHAKPVLARVIEELRAKGWRIAPLVVVRNGRVAIGDAIASALGGDCAAILIGERPGLSAADSMGAYLNYQPPAGTTDADRNCISNIRPEGLGYADAAFKIASMLTAMRTGRISGVRLKDDTGRLLNGGA
;
A
#
# COMPACT_ATOMS: atom_id res chain seq x y z
N MET A 1 -6.19 10.74 -20.97
CA MET A 1 -6.22 10.42 -19.53
C MET A 1 -5.37 11.45 -18.79
N ARG A 2 -5.83 12.03 -17.69
CA ARG A 2 -5.17 13.06 -16.89
C ARG A 2 -4.56 12.40 -15.63
N PRO A 3 -3.33 11.84 -15.69
CA PRO A 3 -2.71 11.13 -14.57
C PRO A 3 -2.41 12.04 -13.36
N ASP A 4 -2.32 13.35 -13.60
CA ASP A 4 -2.17 14.36 -12.56
C ASP A 4 -3.38 14.44 -11.62
N LEU A 5 -4.59 14.22 -12.14
CA LEU A 5 -5.81 14.21 -11.34
C LEU A 5 -5.90 12.97 -10.43
N GLY A 6 -5.34 11.83 -10.86
CA GLY A 6 -5.32 10.60 -10.04
C GLY A 6 -4.39 10.67 -8.81
N ARG A 7 -3.68 11.76 -8.61
CA ARG A 7 -2.80 12.02 -7.46
C ARG A 7 -3.45 12.89 -6.38
N ARG A 8 -4.65 13.40 -6.64
CA ARG A 8 -5.33 14.38 -5.76
C ARG A 8 -6.69 13.84 -5.34
N LEU A 9 -7.05 14.09 -4.10
CA LEU A 9 -8.40 13.85 -3.62
C LEU A 9 -9.37 14.89 -4.21
N ALA A 10 -10.55 14.44 -4.60
CA ALA A 10 -11.67 15.35 -4.88
C ALA A 10 -12.13 15.99 -3.58
N ALA A 11 -12.72 17.18 -3.65
CA ALA A 11 -13.11 17.94 -2.45
C ALA A 11 -14.16 17.21 -1.59
N ASP A 12 -15.11 16.53 -2.22
CA ASP A 12 -16.10 15.69 -1.57
C ASP A 12 -15.49 14.46 -0.89
N ALA A 13 -14.50 13.82 -1.55
CA ALA A 13 -13.75 12.70 -0.99
C ALA A 13 -12.93 13.13 0.23
N GLN A 14 -12.32 14.32 0.19
CA GLN A 14 -11.57 14.83 1.34
C GLN A 14 -12.47 15.06 2.55
N ALA A 15 -13.65 15.63 2.36
CA ALA A 15 -14.63 15.83 3.44
C ALA A 15 -15.15 14.49 3.99
N ALA A 16 -15.42 13.52 3.11
CA ALA A 16 -15.85 12.19 3.54
C ALA A 16 -14.78 11.45 4.35
N LEU A 17 -13.51 11.53 3.95
CA LEU A 17 -12.41 10.93 4.70
C LEU A 17 -12.20 11.61 6.06
N ALA A 18 -12.28 12.93 6.11
CA ALA A 18 -12.12 13.70 7.35
C ALA A 18 -13.16 13.33 8.42
N ALA A 19 -14.36 12.95 8.02
CA ALA A 19 -15.41 12.46 8.93
C ALA A 19 -15.05 11.14 9.63
N HIS A 20 -14.09 10.39 9.10
CA HIS A 20 -13.58 9.13 9.65
C HIS A 20 -12.15 9.25 10.19
N ALA A 21 -11.63 10.48 10.30
CA ALA A 21 -10.27 10.71 10.79
C ALA A 21 -10.15 10.33 12.25
N ASP A 22 -9.09 9.56 12.57
CA ASP A 22 -8.70 9.17 13.92
C ASP A 22 -7.20 8.85 13.92
N ARG A 23 -6.65 8.45 15.04
CA ARG A 23 -5.27 7.95 15.09
C ARG A 23 -5.22 6.50 14.61
N TYR A 24 -4.69 6.28 13.41
CA TYR A 24 -4.47 4.95 12.86
C TYR A 24 -2.98 4.67 12.68
N ASP A 25 -2.57 3.43 12.91
CA ASP A 25 -1.21 2.99 12.64
C ASP A 25 -0.97 2.81 11.14
N VAL A 26 -2.01 2.39 10.41
CA VAL A 26 -1.94 2.21 8.96
C VAL A 26 -3.28 2.49 8.28
N VAL A 27 -3.18 3.08 7.09
CA VAL A 27 -4.29 3.30 6.15
C VAL A 27 -4.01 2.50 4.89
N PHE A 28 -4.97 1.64 4.51
CA PHE A 28 -4.92 0.91 3.25
C PHE A 28 -5.81 1.56 2.21
N ALA A 29 -5.23 1.88 1.05
CA ALA A 29 -5.94 2.28 -0.15
C ALA A 29 -5.83 1.20 -1.22
N ILE A 30 -6.89 0.99 -1.99
CA ILE A 30 -6.94 0.06 -3.11
C ILE A 30 -7.28 0.87 -4.35
N ALA A 31 -6.38 0.93 -5.33
CA ALA A 31 -6.57 1.72 -6.54
C ALA A 31 -6.45 0.87 -7.81
N ASP A 32 -7.27 1.15 -8.79
CA ASP A 32 -7.24 0.48 -10.10
C ASP A 32 -5.91 0.70 -10.85
N GLY A 33 -5.29 1.85 -10.68
CA GLY A 33 -3.98 2.14 -11.27
C GLY A 33 -4.00 2.03 -12.80
N LEU A 34 -3.20 1.11 -13.31
CA LEU A 34 -3.09 0.78 -14.74
C LEU A 34 -3.75 -0.56 -15.08
N SER A 35 -4.21 -1.32 -14.07
CA SER A 35 -4.89 -2.60 -14.22
C SER A 35 -5.94 -2.82 -13.14
N ALA A 36 -7.18 -2.49 -13.42
CA ALA A 36 -8.31 -2.80 -12.52
C ALA A 36 -8.46 -4.30 -12.28
N ARG A 37 -8.18 -5.12 -13.32
CA ARG A 37 -8.23 -6.58 -13.24
C ARG A 37 -7.27 -7.13 -12.18
N ALA A 38 -6.04 -6.62 -12.15
CA ALA A 38 -5.04 -7.04 -11.17
C ALA A 38 -5.52 -6.81 -9.73
N VAL A 39 -6.04 -5.63 -9.46
CA VAL A 39 -6.55 -5.28 -8.14
C VAL A 39 -7.77 -6.11 -7.73
N GLN A 40 -8.70 -6.34 -8.65
CA GLN A 40 -9.87 -7.18 -8.42
C GLN A 40 -9.49 -8.63 -8.09
N ALA A 41 -8.45 -9.15 -8.75
CA ALA A 41 -7.98 -10.52 -8.53
C ALA A 41 -7.15 -10.66 -7.24
N HIS A 42 -6.27 -9.71 -6.96
CA HIS A 42 -5.16 -9.91 -6.02
C HIS A 42 -5.27 -9.13 -4.70
N ALA A 43 -6.02 -8.02 -4.64
CA ALA A 43 -6.06 -7.19 -3.44
C ALA A 43 -6.68 -7.91 -2.23
N LYS A 44 -7.83 -8.57 -2.42
CA LYS A 44 -8.54 -9.25 -1.32
C LYS A 44 -7.70 -10.34 -0.64
N PRO A 45 -7.12 -11.32 -1.36
CA PRO A 45 -6.34 -12.40 -0.71
C PRO A 45 -5.07 -11.91 -0.01
N VAL A 46 -4.46 -10.82 -0.48
CA VAL A 46 -3.30 -10.20 0.17
C VAL A 46 -3.73 -9.44 1.42
N LEU A 47 -4.71 -8.53 1.28
CA LEU A 47 -5.17 -7.69 2.40
C LEU A 47 -5.73 -8.49 3.56
N ALA A 48 -6.46 -9.57 3.29
CA ALA A 48 -6.99 -10.43 4.35
C ALA A 48 -5.87 -10.91 5.29
N ARG A 49 -4.76 -11.39 4.72
CA ARG A 49 -3.58 -11.87 5.46
C ARG A 49 -2.84 -10.75 6.19
N VAL A 50 -2.62 -9.63 5.51
CA VAL A 50 -1.94 -8.46 6.10
C VAL A 50 -2.72 -7.92 7.29
N ILE A 51 -4.04 -7.76 7.13
CA ILE A 51 -4.92 -7.22 8.18
C ILE A 51 -4.95 -8.16 9.39
N GLU A 52 -5.05 -9.48 9.17
CA GLU A 52 -5.01 -10.48 10.23
C GLU A 52 -3.69 -10.38 11.03
N GLU A 53 -2.56 -10.36 10.34
CA GLU A 53 -1.24 -10.27 10.96
C GLU A 53 -1.05 -8.97 11.75
N LEU A 54 -1.44 -7.83 11.19
CA LEU A 54 -1.29 -6.53 11.85
C LEU A 54 -2.24 -6.40 13.05
N ARG A 55 -3.48 -6.91 12.96
CA ARG A 55 -4.42 -6.94 14.09
C ARG A 55 -3.90 -7.80 15.22
N ALA A 56 -3.32 -8.96 14.94
CA ALA A 56 -2.69 -9.80 15.96
C ALA A 56 -1.55 -9.08 16.70
N LYS A 57 -0.90 -8.09 16.06
CA LYS A 57 0.12 -7.22 16.65
C LYS A 57 -0.44 -5.94 17.30
N GLY A 58 -1.76 -5.81 17.41
CA GLY A 58 -2.44 -4.68 18.05
C GLY A 58 -2.47 -3.39 17.21
N TRP A 59 -2.31 -3.48 15.89
CA TRP A 59 -2.38 -2.31 15.02
C TRP A 59 -3.80 -1.77 14.86
N ARG A 60 -3.94 -0.45 14.94
CA ARG A 60 -5.17 0.27 14.60
C ARG A 60 -5.19 0.53 13.09
N ILE A 61 -6.08 -0.15 12.41
CA ILE A 61 -6.22 -0.10 10.95
C ILE A 61 -7.42 0.78 10.62
N ALA A 62 -7.21 1.77 9.75
CA ALA A 62 -8.27 2.64 9.26
C ALA A 62 -9.29 1.87 8.40
N PRO A 63 -10.49 2.43 8.17
CA PRO A 63 -11.39 1.92 7.14
C PRO A 63 -10.68 1.80 5.79
N LEU A 64 -10.97 0.73 5.03
CA LEU A 64 -10.41 0.53 3.69
C LEU A 64 -10.97 1.56 2.73
N VAL A 65 -10.10 2.16 1.93
CA VAL A 65 -10.46 3.16 0.92
C VAL A 65 -10.28 2.59 -0.48
N VAL A 66 -11.33 2.58 -1.27
CA VAL A 66 -11.28 2.18 -2.69
C VAL A 66 -11.24 3.43 -3.56
N VAL A 67 -10.26 3.49 -4.45
CA VAL A 67 -10.00 4.66 -5.31
C VAL A 67 -10.15 4.29 -6.77
N ARG A 68 -10.93 5.08 -7.50
CA ARG A 68 -11.08 4.96 -8.96
C ARG A 68 -10.11 5.92 -9.65
N ASN A 69 -9.47 5.44 -10.70
CA ASN A 69 -8.46 6.19 -11.48
C ASN A 69 -7.29 6.72 -10.65
N GLY A 70 -6.97 6.04 -9.53
CA GLY A 70 -5.91 6.45 -8.61
C GLY A 70 -4.50 6.25 -9.18
N ARG A 71 -3.55 7.02 -8.64
CA ARG A 71 -2.10 6.86 -8.81
C ARG A 71 -1.46 6.72 -7.44
N VAL A 72 -0.24 6.22 -7.39
CA VAL A 72 0.46 5.89 -6.14
C VAL A 72 0.37 7.00 -5.08
N ALA A 73 0.60 8.24 -5.47
CA ALA A 73 0.60 9.39 -4.56
C ALA A 73 -0.74 9.68 -3.87
N ILE A 74 -1.87 9.12 -4.37
CA ILE A 74 -3.17 9.31 -3.70
C ILE A 74 -3.20 8.63 -2.32
N GLY A 75 -2.41 7.56 -2.14
CA GLY A 75 -2.31 6.85 -0.88
C GLY A 75 -1.83 7.74 0.26
N ASP A 76 -0.87 8.61 -0.02
CA ASP A 76 -0.33 9.56 0.97
C ASP A 76 -1.40 10.59 1.39
N ALA A 77 -2.14 11.13 0.41
CA ALA A 77 -3.21 12.09 0.68
C ALA A 77 -4.36 11.47 1.49
N ILE A 78 -4.69 10.19 1.22
CA ILE A 78 -5.71 9.44 1.97
C ILE A 78 -5.24 9.20 3.40
N ALA A 79 -3.99 8.77 3.59
CA ALA A 79 -3.43 8.52 4.91
C ALA A 79 -3.40 9.79 5.75
N SER A 80 -2.98 10.91 5.16
CA SER A 80 -3.01 12.22 5.81
C SER A 80 -4.43 12.64 6.21
N ALA A 81 -5.42 12.47 5.32
CA ALA A 81 -6.80 12.84 5.59
C ALA A 81 -7.45 12.02 6.71
N LEU A 82 -7.07 10.74 6.83
CA LEU A 82 -7.55 9.82 7.86
C LEU A 82 -6.74 9.86 9.17
N GLY A 83 -5.58 10.50 9.21
CA GLY A 83 -4.71 10.55 10.39
C GLY A 83 -3.90 9.26 10.61
N GLY A 84 -3.47 8.60 9.54
CA GLY A 84 -2.65 7.40 9.60
C GLY A 84 -1.16 7.66 9.61
N ASP A 85 -0.42 6.92 10.44
CA ASP A 85 1.04 6.99 10.47
C ASP A 85 1.68 6.35 9.23
N CYS A 86 1.19 5.19 8.81
CA CYS A 86 1.64 4.53 7.58
C CYS A 86 0.58 4.62 6.49
N ALA A 87 1.01 4.92 5.28
CA ALA A 87 0.24 4.80 4.05
C ALA A 87 0.61 3.49 3.33
N ALA A 88 -0.38 2.71 2.93
CA ALA A 88 -0.21 1.52 2.11
C ALA A 88 -1.23 1.52 0.97
N ILE A 89 -0.76 1.65 -0.27
CA ILE A 89 -1.63 1.59 -1.44
C ILE A 89 -1.34 0.32 -2.26
N LEU A 90 -2.38 -0.49 -2.47
CA LEU A 90 -2.36 -1.62 -3.40
C LEU A 90 -2.90 -1.12 -4.73
N ILE A 91 -2.12 -1.29 -5.80
CA ILE A 91 -2.43 -0.67 -7.09
C ILE A 91 -2.09 -1.60 -8.25
N GLY A 92 -2.96 -1.63 -9.27
CA GLY A 92 -2.69 -2.37 -10.50
C GLY A 92 -1.51 -1.79 -11.27
N GLU A 93 -0.53 -2.64 -11.58
CA GLU A 93 0.66 -2.28 -12.33
C GLU A 93 0.37 -2.21 -13.84
N ARG A 94 1.32 -1.64 -14.59
CA ARG A 94 1.23 -1.62 -16.05
C ARG A 94 1.32 -3.04 -16.59
N PRO A 95 0.36 -3.51 -17.40
CA PRO A 95 0.47 -4.81 -18.04
C PRO A 95 1.75 -4.93 -18.86
N GLY A 96 2.51 -5.99 -18.61
CA GLY A 96 3.72 -6.35 -19.35
C GLY A 96 3.54 -7.66 -20.09
N LEU A 97 4.51 -8.03 -20.95
CA LEU A 97 4.47 -9.27 -21.72
C LEU A 97 4.45 -10.52 -20.85
N SER A 98 5.15 -10.49 -19.71
CA SER A 98 5.25 -11.62 -18.76
C SER A 98 4.31 -11.49 -17.56
N ALA A 99 3.67 -10.32 -17.37
CA ALA A 99 2.82 -10.03 -16.22
C ALA A 99 1.68 -9.09 -16.67
N ALA A 100 0.62 -9.69 -17.21
CA ALA A 100 -0.53 -8.94 -17.74
C ALA A 100 -1.42 -8.33 -16.64
N ASP A 101 -1.35 -8.84 -15.43
CA ASP A 101 -2.27 -8.54 -14.33
C ASP A 101 -1.58 -8.49 -12.96
N SER A 102 -0.35 -8.02 -12.87
CA SER A 102 0.33 -7.86 -11.59
C SER A 102 -0.18 -6.67 -10.79
N MET A 103 -0.12 -6.79 -9.47
CA MET A 103 -0.41 -5.74 -8.50
C MET A 103 0.86 -5.35 -7.76
N GLY A 104 1.01 -4.07 -7.45
CA GLY A 104 2.06 -3.54 -6.58
C GLY A 104 1.49 -3.01 -5.28
N ALA A 105 2.30 -3.03 -4.22
CA ALA A 105 2.04 -2.35 -2.98
C ALA A 105 3.12 -1.28 -2.75
N TYR A 106 2.68 -0.04 -2.49
CA TYR A 106 3.57 1.07 -2.17
C TYR A 106 3.30 1.52 -0.74
N LEU A 107 4.37 1.58 0.04
CA LEU A 107 4.32 1.84 1.46
C LEU A 107 5.12 3.10 1.80
N ASN A 108 4.60 3.90 2.73
CA ASN A 108 5.26 5.11 3.20
C ASN A 108 4.95 5.36 4.68
N TYR A 109 5.88 5.99 5.39
CA TYR A 109 5.70 6.40 6.78
C TYR A 109 5.59 7.92 6.87
N GLN A 110 4.50 8.43 7.43
CA GLN A 110 4.21 9.86 7.61
C GLN A 110 4.61 10.71 6.39
N PRO A 111 4.04 10.40 5.19
CA PRO A 111 4.47 11.04 3.96
C PRO A 111 4.22 12.55 3.99
N PRO A 112 5.26 13.39 3.90
CA PRO A 112 5.07 14.83 3.78
C PRO A 112 4.51 15.20 2.41
N ALA A 113 3.97 16.41 2.30
CA ALA A 113 3.57 16.94 1.00
C ALA A 113 4.78 16.99 0.06
N GLY A 114 4.60 16.53 -1.19
CA GLY A 114 5.67 16.48 -2.17
C GLY A 114 6.52 15.21 -2.17
N THR A 115 6.13 14.19 -1.40
CA THR A 115 6.76 12.85 -1.40
C THR A 115 6.90 12.31 -2.83
N THR A 116 8.10 11.84 -3.17
CA THR A 116 8.44 11.23 -4.46
C THR A 116 8.38 9.70 -4.41
N ASP A 117 8.52 9.04 -5.57
CA ASP A 117 8.54 7.58 -5.60
C ASP A 117 9.78 6.97 -4.90
N ALA A 118 10.89 7.72 -4.81
CA ALA A 118 12.10 7.30 -4.09
C ALA A 118 11.91 7.27 -2.56
N ASP A 119 10.91 7.98 -2.05
CA ASP A 119 10.59 8.04 -0.63
C ASP A 119 9.66 6.89 -0.20
N ARG A 120 9.20 6.08 -1.15
CA ARG A 120 8.29 4.95 -0.93
C ARG A 120 9.00 3.62 -1.07
N ASN A 121 8.60 2.65 -0.27
CA ASN A 121 8.99 1.26 -0.49
C ASN A 121 7.96 0.59 -1.39
N CYS A 122 8.45 -0.15 -2.39
CA CYS A 122 7.61 -0.83 -3.37
C CYS A 122 7.80 -2.35 -3.28
N ILE A 123 6.68 -3.05 -3.25
CA ILE A 123 6.60 -4.50 -3.40
C ILE A 123 5.81 -4.74 -4.69
N SER A 124 6.45 -5.25 -5.72
CA SER A 124 5.87 -5.39 -7.06
C SER A 124 5.63 -6.85 -7.44
N ASN A 125 4.99 -7.05 -8.61
CA ASN A 125 4.73 -8.36 -9.20
C ASN A 125 3.92 -9.30 -8.30
N ILE A 126 2.94 -8.76 -7.55
CA ILE A 126 2.07 -9.55 -6.67
C ILE A 126 1.03 -10.25 -7.54
N ARG A 127 1.16 -11.56 -7.66
CA ARG A 127 0.28 -12.48 -8.40
C ARG A 127 0.71 -13.92 -8.12
N PRO A 128 -0.11 -14.95 -8.43
CA PRO A 128 0.26 -16.35 -8.17
C PRO A 128 1.57 -16.80 -8.83
N GLU A 129 1.84 -16.37 -10.06
CA GLU A 129 3.06 -16.73 -10.82
C GLU A 129 4.25 -15.77 -10.56
N GLY A 130 4.06 -14.79 -9.70
CA GLY A 130 5.08 -13.83 -9.28
C GLY A 130 5.36 -13.94 -7.80
N LEU A 131 5.23 -12.83 -7.07
CA LEU A 131 5.25 -12.84 -5.61
C LEU A 131 3.88 -13.31 -5.10
N GLY A 132 3.84 -14.53 -4.57
CA GLY A 132 2.62 -15.15 -4.05
C GLY A 132 1.99 -14.38 -2.89
N TYR A 133 0.70 -14.60 -2.65
CA TYR A 133 -0.06 -13.79 -1.68
C TYR A 133 0.45 -13.90 -0.24
N ALA A 134 0.93 -15.06 0.18
CA ALA A 134 1.47 -15.24 1.52
C ALA A 134 2.77 -14.44 1.69
N ASP A 135 3.69 -14.55 0.73
CA ASP A 135 4.97 -13.84 0.75
C ASP A 135 4.77 -12.33 0.62
N ALA A 136 3.84 -11.91 -0.25
CA ALA A 136 3.48 -10.50 -0.39
C ALA A 136 2.93 -9.93 0.93
N ALA A 137 2.01 -10.66 1.57
CA ALA A 137 1.44 -10.24 2.84
C ALA A 137 2.49 -10.15 3.95
N PHE A 138 3.36 -11.15 4.07
CA PHE A 138 4.47 -11.16 5.01
C PHE A 138 5.40 -9.96 4.79
N LYS A 139 5.80 -9.69 3.53
CA LYS A 139 6.66 -8.55 3.19
C LYS A 139 6.00 -7.22 3.55
N ILE A 140 4.72 -7.04 3.21
CA ILE A 140 3.97 -5.82 3.53
C ILE A 140 3.91 -5.61 5.05
N ALA A 141 3.51 -6.62 5.82
CA ALA A 141 3.37 -6.51 7.26
C ALA A 141 4.73 -6.29 7.96
N SER A 142 5.77 -6.99 7.52
CA SER A 142 7.14 -6.83 8.05
C SER A 142 7.69 -5.43 7.77
N MET A 143 7.50 -4.93 6.54
CA MET A 143 7.97 -3.62 6.13
C MET A 143 7.23 -2.50 6.87
N LEU A 144 5.90 -2.58 7.00
CA LEU A 144 5.12 -1.65 7.81
C LEU A 144 5.59 -1.65 9.28
N THR A 145 5.87 -2.81 9.84
CA THR A 145 6.40 -2.93 11.20
C THR A 145 7.77 -2.24 11.35
N ALA A 146 8.66 -2.47 10.39
CA ALA A 146 9.98 -1.83 10.37
C ALA A 146 9.88 -0.30 10.19
N MET A 147 8.98 0.18 9.32
CA MET A 147 8.70 1.61 9.12
C MET A 147 8.24 2.27 10.41
N ARG A 148 7.28 1.67 11.11
CA ARG A 148 6.74 2.20 12.36
C ARG A 148 7.81 2.24 13.45
N THR A 149 8.60 1.18 13.59
CA THR A 149 9.66 1.09 14.59
C THR A 149 10.78 2.09 14.31
N GLY A 150 11.25 2.15 13.06
CA GLY A 150 12.34 3.01 12.63
C GLY A 150 11.92 4.46 12.34
N ARG A 151 10.61 4.73 12.21
CA ARG A 151 10.04 6.02 11.77
C ARG A 151 10.65 6.51 10.46
N ILE A 152 10.83 5.59 9.52
CA ILE A 152 11.46 5.84 8.21
C ILE A 152 10.76 5.06 7.10
N SER A 153 10.93 5.52 5.86
CA SER A 153 10.54 4.80 4.64
C SER A 153 11.53 5.06 3.50
N GLY A 154 11.25 4.48 2.33
CA GLY A 154 12.04 4.67 1.12
C GLY A 154 13.42 4.02 1.21
N VAL A 155 14.38 4.60 0.51
CA VAL A 155 15.75 4.07 0.36
C VAL A 155 16.53 3.88 1.67
N ARG A 156 16.08 4.55 2.74
CA ARG A 156 16.69 4.42 4.08
C ARG A 156 16.23 3.18 4.83
N LEU A 157 15.10 2.59 4.43
CA LEU A 157 14.60 1.35 4.99
C LEU A 157 15.08 0.18 4.14
N LYS A 158 15.98 -0.65 4.69
CA LYS A 158 16.45 -1.85 4.00
C LYS A 158 15.38 -2.94 4.05
N ASP A 159 15.12 -3.58 2.92
CA ASP A 159 14.28 -4.77 2.86
C ASP A 159 15.12 -6.01 3.23
N ASP A 160 15.14 -6.35 4.52
CA ASP A 160 15.79 -7.56 5.02
C ASP A 160 14.83 -8.78 4.99
N THR A 161 13.61 -8.64 4.49
CA THR A 161 12.61 -9.74 4.47
C THR A 161 13.02 -10.89 3.56
N GLY A 162 13.84 -10.64 2.54
CA GLY A 162 14.42 -11.68 1.68
C GLY A 162 15.28 -12.70 2.44
N ARG A 163 15.92 -12.29 3.53
CA ARG A 163 16.67 -13.21 4.42
C ARG A 163 15.76 -14.09 5.26
N LEU A 164 14.59 -13.56 5.66
CA LEU A 164 13.64 -14.28 6.50
C LEU A 164 12.85 -15.33 5.70
N LEU A 165 12.56 -15.05 4.41
CA LEU A 165 11.86 -15.99 3.52
C LEU A 165 12.77 -17.16 3.08
N ASN A 166 14.09 -16.94 3.01
CA ASN A 166 15.07 -17.96 2.59
C ASN A 166 15.74 -18.67 3.77
N GLY A 167 15.49 -18.28 5.00
CA GLY A 167 16.10 -18.82 6.21
C GLY A 167 15.40 -20.02 6.85
N GLY A 168 14.44 -20.63 6.17
CA GLY A 168 13.68 -21.81 6.58
C GLY A 168 14.07 -23.05 5.79
N ALA A 169 15.36 -23.39 5.75
CA ALA A 169 15.85 -24.69 5.27
C ALA A 169 16.75 -25.32 6.32
#